data_08675e6c78f220e1fa54723afb58a8ac
#
_entry.id   08675e6c78f220e1fa54723afb58a8ac
#
_cell.length_a   1.000
_cell.length_b   1.000
_cell.length_c   1.000
_cell.angle_alpha   90.00
_cell.angle_beta   90.00
_cell.angle_gamma   90.00
#
_symmetry.space_group_name_H-M   'P 1'
#
loop_
_entity.id
_entity.type
_entity.pdbx_description
1 polymer ?
#
loop_
_entity_poly.entity_id
_entity_poly.type
_entity_poly.pdbx_seq_one_letter_code
_entity_poly.pdbx_strand_id
1 'polypeptide(L)'
;MNSALGLVSSRVVLVLLCVALLPACQATNDGEPTLRVGVLGILDTLPMYVAEQEGYFKSQGVSVELVPFKSALERDTAMQAGQIDGMLNDLVSAALLNKDADKVRVVRVAMRSVPTKAMFYLLAAPQGKIQSAADLKGVEIGISKSTVIEYVTDSLLAGAGLRSAEIAYNPIPDMGLRLSSLVESQIPAATLPEPMASLAIKQGSRPILDDSRSTVGQSVLTFGNAVIAKKPATLKRFLAAYEQGVKALNSTPAKYNDLLIDKGRVPAPVKDSFTMPPFPVASVPTDAEVNAVMVWMVSKKLVANSIPYAGMVDDSLLPR
;
A
#
# COMPACT_ATOMS: atom_id res chain seq x y z
N MET A 1 60.23 -72.08 -54.76
CA MET A 1 59.35 -72.86 -53.83
C MET A 1 58.39 -71.81 -53.40
N ASN A 2 57.21 -71.87 -53.95
CA ASN A 2 56.29 -70.79 -54.15
C ASN A 2 55.17 -70.79 -53.12
N SER A 3 54.79 -69.69 -52.66
CA SER A 3 53.54 -69.55 -51.90
C SER A 3 52.80 -68.30 -52.41
N ALA A 4 51.60 -68.52 -52.93
CA ALA A 4 50.71 -67.50 -53.41
C ALA A 4 49.93 -66.87 -52.24
N LEU A 5 49.90 -65.55 -52.19
CA LEU A 5 49.05 -64.82 -51.28
C LEU A 5 47.77 -64.36 -52.02
N GLY A 6 46.65 -64.78 -51.45
CA GLY A 6 45.31 -64.29 -51.88
C GLY A 6 44.99 -62.97 -51.24
N LEU A 7 44.59 -61.98 -52.03
CA LEU A 7 44.04 -60.73 -51.57
C LEU A 7 42.56 -60.88 -51.28
N VAL A 8 42.19 -60.57 -50.02
CA VAL A 8 40.80 -60.37 -49.62
C VAL A 8 40.56 -58.89 -49.51
N SER A 9 39.76 -58.36 -50.43
CA SER A 9 39.34 -56.94 -50.41
C SER A 9 38.19 -56.75 -49.42
N SER A 10 38.47 -56.09 -48.31
CA SER A 10 37.44 -55.70 -47.33
C SER A 10 36.88 -54.33 -47.71
N ARG A 11 35.62 -54.28 -48.12
CA ARG A 11 34.87 -53.06 -48.34
C ARG A 11 34.40 -52.52 -46.97
N VAL A 12 35.02 -51.45 -46.50
CA VAL A 12 34.55 -50.71 -45.32
C VAL A 12 33.41 -49.78 -45.79
N VAL A 13 32.20 -50.11 -45.35
CA VAL A 13 31.03 -49.23 -45.50
C VAL A 13 31.10 -48.21 -44.39
N LEU A 14 31.40 -46.96 -44.78
CA LEU A 14 31.40 -45.82 -43.88
C LEU A 14 29.94 -45.30 -43.74
N VAL A 15 29.27 -45.68 -42.62
CA VAL A 15 27.95 -45.12 -42.26
C VAL A 15 28.18 -43.77 -41.63
N LEU A 16 27.92 -42.66 -42.38
CA LEU A 16 27.87 -41.29 -41.86
C LEU A 16 26.59 -41.15 -41.02
N LEU A 17 26.75 -41.15 -39.70
CA LEU A 17 25.70 -40.81 -38.75
C LEU A 17 25.59 -39.30 -38.69
N CYS A 18 24.65 -38.70 -39.47
CA CYS A 18 24.26 -37.29 -39.32
C CYS A 18 23.51 -37.12 -38.01
N VAL A 19 24.23 -36.76 -36.96
CA VAL A 19 23.60 -36.22 -35.72
C VAL A 19 23.09 -34.83 -36.01
N ALA A 20 21.79 -34.68 -36.25
CA ALA A 20 21.11 -33.39 -36.32
C ALA A 20 21.19 -32.73 -34.94
N LEU A 21 22.10 -31.82 -34.71
CA LEU A 21 22.11 -30.91 -33.59
C LEU A 21 20.90 -29.96 -33.74
N LEU A 22 19.76 -30.34 -33.17
CA LEU A 22 18.68 -29.40 -32.91
C LEU A 22 19.22 -28.39 -31.89
N PRO A 23 19.19 -27.08 -32.17
CA PRO A 23 19.45 -26.08 -31.16
C PRO A 23 18.29 -26.22 -30.14
N ALA A 24 18.58 -26.78 -28.98
CA ALA A 24 17.72 -26.63 -27.82
C ALA A 24 17.70 -25.10 -27.54
N CYS A 25 16.64 -24.43 -27.95
CA CYS A 25 16.29 -23.15 -27.38
C CYS A 25 16.11 -23.38 -25.88
N GLN A 26 17.19 -23.27 -25.13
CA GLN A 26 17.10 -22.96 -23.71
C GLN A 26 16.38 -21.61 -23.68
N ALA A 27 15.07 -21.65 -23.43
CA ALA A 27 14.38 -20.49 -22.91
C ALA A 27 15.16 -20.13 -21.63
N THR A 28 16.04 -19.16 -21.71
CA THR A 28 16.54 -18.46 -20.55
C THR A 28 15.29 -17.93 -19.85
N ASN A 29 14.89 -18.58 -18.79
CA ASN A 29 13.99 -18.05 -17.80
C ASN A 29 14.76 -16.89 -17.13
N ASP A 30 15.01 -15.82 -17.88
CA ASP A 30 15.28 -14.51 -17.32
C ASP A 30 13.94 -14.10 -16.69
N GLY A 31 13.74 -14.59 -15.46
CA GLY A 31 12.54 -14.33 -14.68
C GLY A 31 12.32 -12.82 -14.69
N GLU A 32 11.10 -12.39 -15.03
CA GLU A 32 10.78 -10.97 -14.95
C GLU A 32 11.30 -10.43 -13.61
N PRO A 33 12.03 -9.30 -13.62
CA PRO A 33 12.60 -8.78 -12.39
C PRO A 33 11.47 -8.55 -11.39
N THR A 34 11.69 -9.00 -10.15
CA THR A 34 10.76 -8.92 -9.04
C THR A 34 10.26 -7.48 -8.85
N LEU A 35 8.94 -7.30 -8.74
CA LEU A 35 8.35 -6.03 -8.34
C LEU A 35 8.51 -5.85 -6.83
N ARG A 36 9.20 -4.79 -6.42
CA ARG A 36 9.37 -4.44 -5.01
C ARG A 36 8.30 -3.43 -4.61
N VAL A 37 7.39 -3.83 -3.73
CA VAL A 37 6.25 -3.02 -3.33
C VAL A 37 6.33 -2.67 -1.84
N GLY A 38 6.45 -1.37 -1.53
CA GLY A 38 6.53 -0.88 -0.17
C GLY A 38 5.18 -0.95 0.55
N VAL A 39 5.18 -1.49 1.77
CA VAL A 39 3.98 -1.69 2.58
C VAL A 39 4.18 -1.19 4.01
N LEU A 40 3.08 -0.87 4.70
CA LEU A 40 3.04 -0.59 6.13
C LEU A 40 2.32 -1.74 6.85
N GLY A 41 2.51 -1.87 8.17
CA GLY A 41 1.79 -2.85 8.98
C GLY A 41 0.38 -2.34 9.32
N ILE A 42 -0.52 -2.31 8.35
CA ILE A 42 -1.90 -1.85 8.44
C ILE A 42 -2.82 -2.76 7.62
N LEU A 43 -4.14 -2.65 7.84
CA LEU A 43 -5.15 -3.48 7.17
C LEU A 43 -5.08 -3.44 5.64
N ASP A 44 -4.80 -2.27 5.11
CA ASP A 44 -4.83 -1.96 3.68
C ASP A 44 -3.87 -2.84 2.85
N THR A 45 -2.87 -3.43 3.50
CA THR A 45 -1.88 -4.32 2.86
C THR A 45 -2.37 -5.77 2.71
N LEU A 46 -3.42 -6.15 3.41
CA LEU A 46 -3.87 -7.55 3.46
C LEU A 46 -4.15 -8.17 2.08
N PRO A 47 -4.76 -7.49 1.09
CA PRO A 47 -4.97 -8.10 -0.22
C PRO A 47 -3.66 -8.57 -0.89
N MET A 48 -2.54 -7.86 -0.68
CA MET A 48 -1.24 -8.27 -1.22
C MET A 48 -0.70 -9.50 -0.50
N TYR A 49 -0.79 -9.54 0.83
CA TYR A 49 -0.36 -10.72 1.61
C TYR A 49 -1.24 -11.94 1.33
N VAL A 50 -2.54 -11.75 1.10
CA VAL A 50 -3.42 -12.86 0.67
C VAL A 50 -3.03 -13.32 -0.73
N ALA A 51 -2.75 -12.40 -1.65
CA ALA A 51 -2.30 -12.76 -3.01
C ALA A 51 -0.97 -13.53 -2.99
N GLU A 52 -0.07 -13.21 -2.08
CA GLU A 52 1.17 -13.96 -1.85
C GLU A 52 0.88 -15.35 -1.26
N GLN A 53 0.13 -15.42 -0.14
CA GLN A 53 -0.19 -16.67 0.57
C GLN A 53 -0.96 -17.67 -0.29
N GLU A 54 -1.96 -17.21 -1.06
CA GLU A 54 -2.77 -18.05 -1.95
C GLU A 54 -2.09 -18.33 -3.30
N GLY A 55 -0.89 -17.78 -3.53
CA GLY A 55 -0.14 -17.98 -4.76
C GLY A 55 -0.71 -17.25 -5.98
N TYR A 56 -1.54 -16.22 -5.78
CA TYR A 56 -2.16 -15.48 -6.90
C TYR A 56 -1.12 -14.72 -7.72
N PHE A 57 -0.07 -14.15 -7.11
CA PHE A 57 1.04 -13.55 -7.87
C PHE A 57 1.72 -14.58 -8.75
N LYS A 58 2.02 -15.76 -8.20
CA LYS A 58 2.65 -16.85 -8.96
C LYS A 58 1.77 -17.35 -10.10
N SER A 59 0.46 -17.50 -9.86
CA SER A 59 -0.50 -17.94 -10.90
C SER A 59 -0.65 -16.94 -12.04
N GLN A 60 -0.43 -15.64 -11.75
CA GLN A 60 -0.38 -14.56 -12.74
C GLN A 60 1.02 -14.40 -13.38
N GLY A 61 2.00 -15.20 -12.99
CA GLY A 61 3.38 -15.10 -13.52
C GLY A 61 4.11 -13.82 -13.11
N VAL A 62 3.84 -13.29 -11.90
CA VAL A 62 4.48 -12.09 -11.37
C VAL A 62 5.27 -12.44 -10.11
N SER A 63 6.55 -12.06 -10.08
CA SER A 63 7.37 -12.09 -8.87
C SER A 63 7.19 -10.79 -8.11
N VAL A 64 6.82 -10.86 -6.82
CA VAL A 64 6.58 -9.70 -5.95
C VAL A 64 7.36 -9.87 -4.66
N GLU A 65 8.01 -8.80 -4.22
CA GLU A 65 8.61 -8.65 -2.89
C GLU A 65 7.85 -7.55 -2.14
N LEU A 66 7.18 -7.89 -1.04
CA LEU A 66 6.54 -6.92 -0.16
C LEU A 66 7.58 -6.41 0.84
N VAL A 67 7.95 -5.12 0.74
CA VAL A 67 8.99 -4.48 1.55
C VAL A 67 8.34 -3.71 2.70
N PRO A 68 8.44 -4.17 3.97
CA PRO A 68 7.78 -3.52 5.10
C PRO A 68 8.56 -2.30 5.59
N PHE A 69 7.85 -1.23 5.94
CA PHE A 69 8.35 -0.01 6.56
C PHE A 69 7.61 0.30 7.87
N LYS A 70 8.25 1.06 8.77
CA LYS A 70 7.65 1.48 10.04
C LYS A 70 6.84 2.78 9.93
N SER A 71 7.13 3.59 8.94
CA SER A 71 6.48 4.89 8.72
C SER A 71 6.31 5.22 7.24
N ALA A 72 5.36 6.11 6.93
CA ALA A 72 5.20 6.66 5.60
C ALA A 72 6.46 7.39 5.11
N LEU A 73 7.15 8.10 6.00
CA LEU A 73 8.38 8.82 5.67
C LEU A 73 9.49 7.89 5.17
N GLU A 74 9.72 6.75 5.86
CA GLU A 74 10.71 5.76 5.43
C GLU A 74 10.36 5.16 4.07
N ARG A 75 9.08 4.76 3.88
CA ARG A 75 8.58 4.20 2.63
C ARG A 75 8.73 5.19 1.46
N ASP A 76 8.33 6.44 1.65
CA ASP A 76 8.38 7.47 0.62
C ASP A 76 9.85 7.84 0.26
N THR A 77 10.74 7.81 1.24
CA THR A 77 12.19 7.96 1.02
C THR A 77 12.75 6.81 0.18
N ALA A 78 12.35 5.57 0.46
CA ALA A 78 12.73 4.41 -0.32
C ALA A 78 12.21 4.50 -1.78
N MET A 79 10.99 5.00 -1.97
CA MET A 79 10.44 5.24 -3.32
C MET A 79 11.22 6.32 -4.08
N GLN A 80 11.54 7.44 -3.42
CA GLN A 80 12.37 8.50 -4.02
C GLN A 80 13.77 8.01 -4.40
N ALA A 81 14.34 7.12 -3.62
CA ALA A 81 15.65 6.51 -3.86
C ALA A 81 15.61 5.37 -4.91
N GLY A 82 14.44 5.02 -5.46
CA GLY A 82 14.29 3.92 -6.41
C GLY A 82 14.53 2.53 -5.80
N GLN A 83 14.42 2.40 -4.47
CA GLN A 83 14.59 1.13 -3.77
C GLN A 83 13.36 0.23 -3.88
N ILE A 84 12.21 0.78 -4.22
CA ILE A 84 10.95 0.09 -4.49
C ILE A 84 10.34 0.58 -5.82
N ASP A 85 9.60 -0.30 -6.49
CA ASP A 85 8.95 -0.03 -7.79
C ASP A 85 7.57 0.61 -7.65
N GLY A 86 6.92 0.34 -6.52
CA GLY A 86 5.60 0.86 -6.17
C GLY A 86 5.37 0.72 -4.68
N MET A 87 4.22 1.19 -4.22
CA MET A 87 3.90 1.17 -2.79
C MET A 87 2.41 1.29 -2.54
N LEU A 88 1.98 0.82 -1.37
CA LEU A 88 0.74 1.24 -0.76
C LEU A 88 1.00 2.56 -0.03
N ASN A 89 0.29 3.61 -0.43
CA ASN A 89 0.43 4.96 0.13
C ASN A 89 -0.91 5.71 0.15
N ASP A 90 -0.88 7.00 -0.03
CA ASP A 90 -2.03 7.90 -0.06
C ASP A 90 -1.83 9.03 -1.09
N LEU A 91 -2.88 9.80 -1.35
CA LEU A 91 -2.83 10.89 -2.33
C LEU A 91 -1.87 12.02 -1.94
N VAL A 92 -1.67 12.28 -0.63
CA VAL A 92 -0.71 13.28 -0.15
C VAL A 92 0.71 12.86 -0.49
N SER A 93 1.06 11.60 -0.17
CA SER A 93 2.36 11.03 -0.51
C SER A 93 2.60 11.02 -2.04
N ALA A 94 1.61 10.59 -2.83
CA ALA A 94 1.73 10.58 -4.29
C ALA A 94 1.97 11.99 -4.86
N ALA A 95 1.25 13.01 -4.35
CA ALA A 95 1.43 14.39 -4.77
C ALA A 95 2.79 14.97 -4.35
N LEU A 96 3.30 14.63 -3.16
CA LEU A 96 4.63 15.04 -2.72
C LEU A 96 5.74 14.46 -3.59
N LEU A 97 5.59 13.21 -4.03
CA LEU A 97 6.53 12.59 -4.96
C LEU A 97 6.51 13.27 -6.34
N ASN A 98 5.35 13.79 -6.75
CA ASN A 98 5.15 14.45 -8.04
C ASN A 98 5.37 15.98 -8.00
N LYS A 99 5.65 16.58 -6.84
CA LYS A 99 5.71 18.06 -6.70
C LYS A 99 6.72 18.75 -7.59
N ASP A 100 7.87 18.13 -7.83
CA ASP A 100 8.99 18.70 -8.61
C ASP A 100 9.18 18.01 -9.97
N ALA A 101 8.60 16.83 -10.16
CA ALA A 101 8.68 16.06 -11.40
C ALA A 101 7.60 14.99 -11.45
N ASP A 102 7.17 14.62 -12.62
CA ASP A 102 6.18 13.57 -12.88
C ASP A 102 6.79 12.18 -12.67
N LYS A 103 6.73 11.64 -11.45
CA LYS A 103 7.44 10.41 -11.03
C LYS A 103 6.56 9.19 -10.85
N VAL A 104 5.32 9.38 -10.41
CA VAL A 104 4.45 8.27 -10.00
C VAL A 104 3.01 8.45 -10.46
N ARG A 105 2.25 7.36 -10.54
CA ARG A 105 0.79 7.35 -10.74
C ARG A 105 0.11 6.46 -9.71
N VAL A 106 -1.02 6.95 -9.24
CA VAL A 106 -2.00 6.17 -8.49
C VAL A 106 -2.77 5.30 -9.49
N VAL A 107 -2.78 4.00 -9.26
CA VAL A 107 -3.38 3.03 -10.18
C VAL A 107 -4.60 2.30 -9.59
N ARG A 108 -4.83 2.42 -8.26
CA ARG A 108 -5.96 1.78 -7.58
C ARG A 108 -6.20 2.38 -6.18
N VAL A 109 -7.45 2.49 -5.77
CA VAL A 109 -7.81 2.71 -4.35
C VAL A 109 -7.64 1.39 -3.60
N ALA A 110 -6.82 1.36 -2.56
CA ALA A 110 -6.56 0.16 -1.76
C ALA A 110 -7.58 -0.02 -0.63
N MET A 111 -7.86 1.08 0.10
CA MET A 111 -8.84 1.09 1.19
C MET A 111 -9.46 2.47 1.30
N ARG A 112 -10.70 2.52 1.81
CA ARG A 112 -11.38 3.75 2.23
C ARG A 112 -12.35 3.45 3.37
N SER A 113 -12.69 4.47 4.14
CA SER A 113 -13.76 4.39 5.12
C SER A 113 -15.11 4.12 4.46
N VAL A 114 -16.00 3.50 5.21
CA VAL A 114 -17.40 3.30 4.85
C VAL A 114 -18.29 3.77 6.00
N PRO A 115 -19.57 4.11 5.77
CA PRO A 115 -20.44 4.64 6.83
C PRO A 115 -20.53 3.79 8.09
N THR A 116 -20.27 2.49 7.97
CA THR A 116 -20.33 1.53 9.09
C THR A 116 -18.98 1.30 9.76
N LYS A 117 -17.86 1.79 9.16
CA LYS A 117 -16.51 1.54 9.67
C LYS A 117 -15.56 2.65 9.25
N ALA A 118 -15.10 3.41 10.23
CA ALA A 118 -14.03 4.38 10.04
C ALA A 118 -12.68 3.68 9.87
N MET A 119 -11.76 4.33 9.17
CA MET A 119 -10.37 3.90 9.01
C MET A 119 -9.42 4.75 9.85
N PHE A 120 -9.81 5.98 10.17
CA PHE A 120 -9.02 6.90 10.98
C PHE A 120 -9.86 7.49 12.11
N TYR A 121 -9.25 7.57 13.27
CA TYR A 121 -9.87 8.14 14.47
C TYR A 121 -8.95 9.20 15.07
N LEU A 122 -9.53 10.34 15.43
CA LEU A 122 -8.92 11.30 16.33
C LEU A 122 -9.36 10.93 17.74
N LEU A 123 -8.41 10.54 18.57
CA LEU A 123 -8.62 9.95 19.91
C LEU A 123 -8.05 10.88 20.98
N ALA A 124 -8.74 10.96 22.12
CA ALA A 124 -8.21 11.55 23.34
C ALA A 124 -7.58 10.46 24.23
N ALA A 125 -6.56 10.83 24.99
CA ALA A 125 -5.89 9.97 25.95
C ALA A 125 -6.86 9.47 27.04
N PRO A 126 -6.64 8.27 27.63
CA PRO A 126 -7.53 7.66 28.62
C PRO A 126 -7.81 8.55 29.84
N GLN A 127 -6.76 9.22 30.36
CA GLN A 127 -6.86 10.08 31.54
C GLN A 127 -7.06 11.58 31.19
N GLY A 128 -7.27 11.88 29.89
CA GLY A 128 -7.43 13.25 29.40
C GLY A 128 -8.80 13.86 29.72
N LYS A 129 -8.85 15.20 29.73
CA LYS A 129 -10.08 15.98 29.94
C LYS A 129 -10.87 16.22 28.65
N ILE A 130 -10.32 15.84 27.51
CA ILE A 130 -10.93 16.08 26.18
C ILE A 130 -12.13 15.17 26.02
N GLN A 131 -13.31 15.74 25.78
CA GLN A 131 -14.58 15.04 25.63
C GLN A 131 -15.27 15.33 24.28
N SER A 132 -14.89 16.40 23.63
CA SER A 132 -15.48 16.87 22.38
C SER A 132 -14.42 17.49 21.45
N ALA A 133 -14.80 17.71 20.21
CA ALA A 133 -13.93 18.40 19.25
C ALA A 133 -13.55 19.83 19.69
N ALA A 134 -14.45 20.54 20.40
CA ALA A 134 -14.18 21.86 20.90
C ALA A 134 -13.02 21.90 21.90
N ASP A 135 -12.85 20.85 22.69
CA ASP A 135 -11.77 20.73 23.67
C ASP A 135 -10.38 20.56 23.03
N LEU A 136 -10.33 20.29 21.72
CA LEU A 136 -9.07 20.12 20.97
C LEU A 136 -8.45 21.45 20.53
N LYS A 137 -9.12 22.58 20.76
CA LYS A 137 -8.60 23.90 20.40
C LYS A 137 -7.29 24.17 21.15
N GLY A 138 -6.19 24.36 20.39
CA GLY A 138 -4.85 24.61 20.94
C GLY A 138 -4.17 23.39 21.60
N VAL A 139 -4.83 22.22 21.58
CA VAL A 139 -4.24 20.98 22.10
C VAL A 139 -3.30 20.37 21.06
N GLU A 140 -2.13 19.97 21.50
CA GLU A 140 -1.16 19.25 20.65
C GLU A 140 -1.66 17.84 20.32
N ILE A 141 -1.89 17.59 19.04
CA ILE A 141 -2.39 16.32 18.50
C ILE A 141 -1.23 15.55 17.89
N GLY A 142 -0.99 14.33 18.35
CA GLY A 142 0.00 13.41 17.78
C GLY A 142 -0.34 13.01 16.35
N ILE A 143 0.51 13.35 15.39
CA ILE A 143 0.32 13.08 13.96
C ILE A 143 1.62 12.70 13.24
N SER A 144 1.49 12.20 12.00
CA SER A 144 2.57 12.23 11.00
C SER A 144 2.35 13.42 10.08
N LYS A 145 3.24 14.41 10.12
CA LYS A 145 3.15 15.59 9.26
C LYS A 145 3.33 15.25 7.78
N SER A 146 2.69 16.02 6.91
CA SER A 146 2.77 15.89 5.45
C SER A 146 2.36 14.50 4.95
N THR A 147 1.39 13.88 5.62
CA THR A 147 0.81 12.57 5.25
C THR A 147 -0.71 12.63 5.29
N VAL A 148 -1.36 11.54 4.90
CA VAL A 148 -2.82 11.37 5.05
C VAL A 148 -3.28 11.59 6.49
N ILE A 149 -2.45 11.30 7.49
CA ILE A 149 -2.80 11.52 8.91
C ILE A 149 -3.03 13.02 9.19
N GLU A 150 -2.17 13.91 8.70
CA GLU A 150 -2.38 15.35 8.83
C GLU A 150 -3.61 15.81 8.06
N TYR A 151 -3.77 15.34 6.82
CA TYR A 151 -4.93 15.69 5.98
C TYR A 151 -6.26 15.27 6.62
N VAL A 152 -6.35 14.05 7.12
CA VAL A 152 -7.54 13.55 7.83
C VAL A 152 -7.79 14.36 9.10
N THR A 153 -6.74 14.63 9.90
CA THR A 153 -6.86 15.42 11.14
C THR A 153 -7.42 16.80 10.85
N ASP A 154 -6.84 17.52 9.87
CA ASP A 154 -7.32 18.85 9.47
C ASP A 154 -8.75 18.82 8.97
N SER A 155 -9.09 17.81 8.14
CA SER A 155 -10.42 17.68 7.55
C SER A 155 -11.48 17.41 8.61
N LEU A 156 -11.19 16.51 9.57
CA LEU A 156 -12.11 16.20 10.66
C LEU A 156 -12.32 17.40 11.59
N LEU A 157 -11.26 18.10 11.94
CA LEU A 157 -11.33 19.28 12.82
C LEU A 157 -12.03 20.46 12.13
N ALA A 158 -11.75 20.68 10.84
CA ALA A 158 -12.46 21.70 10.05
C ALA A 158 -13.96 21.39 9.93
N GLY A 159 -14.31 20.10 9.69
CA GLY A 159 -15.69 19.63 9.69
C GLY A 159 -16.39 19.79 11.05
N ALA A 160 -15.64 19.81 12.14
CA ALA A 160 -16.13 20.10 13.50
C ALA A 160 -16.11 21.59 13.86
N GLY A 161 -15.72 22.48 12.91
CA GLY A 161 -15.78 23.93 13.08
C GLY A 161 -14.49 24.58 13.63
N LEU A 162 -13.38 23.83 13.79
CA LEU A 162 -12.10 24.42 14.19
C LEU A 162 -11.38 25.03 12.98
N ARG A 163 -10.82 26.22 13.18
CA ARG A 163 -9.99 26.88 12.17
C ARG A 163 -8.56 26.37 12.22
N SER A 164 -7.84 26.35 11.11
CA SER A 164 -6.44 25.87 11.04
C SER A 164 -5.51 26.52 12.06
N ALA A 165 -5.71 27.81 12.39
CA ALA A 165 -4.93 28.52 13.39
C ALA A 165 -5.18 28.05 14.84
N GLU A 166 -6.21 27.25 15.08
CA GLU A 166 -6.59 26.70 16.39
C GLU A 166 -6.11 25.26 16.56
N ILE A 167 -5.47 24.69 15.54
CA ILE A 167 -4.97 23.30 15.55
C ILE A 167 -3.47 23.31 15.85
N ALA A 168 -3.07 22.58 16.87
CA ALA A 168 -1.67 22.36 17.22
C ALA A 168 -1.27 20.89 16.97
N TYR A 169 -0.02 20.66 16.60
CA TYR A 169 0.47 19.32 16.25
C TYR A 169 1.69 18.94 17.07
N ASN A 170 1.73 17.69 17.47
CA ASN A 170 2.90 17.00 17.97
C ASN A 170 3.37 15.97 16.92
N PRO A 171 4.46 16.20 16.16
CA PRO A 171 4.94 15.29 15.14
C PRO A 171 5.52 14.00 15.72
N ILE A 172 4.81 12.89 15.61
CA ILE A 172 5.25 11.55 15.99
C ILE A 172 5.00 10.61 14.79
N PRO A 173 5.94 10.50 13.84
CA PRO A 173 5.76 9.76 12.59
C PRO A 173 5.69 8.25 12.80
N ASP A 174 6.38 7.68 13.79
CA ASP A 174 6.28 6.26 14.13
C ASP A 174 4.89 5.98 14.73
N MET A 175 4.15 5.08 14.08
CA MET A 175 2.76 4.78 14.46
C MET A 175 2.67 4.03 15.80
N GLY A 176 3.64 3.16 16.09
CA GLY A 176 3.70 2.41 17.34
C GLY A 176 3.99 3.34 18.54
N LEU A 177 4.97 4.24 18.38
CA LEU A 177 5.29 5.24 19.40
C LEU A 177 4.11 6.20 19.63
N ARG A 178 3.41 6.63 18.56
CA ARG A 178 2.25 7.51 18.70
C ARG A 178 1.11 6.82 19.44
N LEU A 179 0.87 5.54 19.16
CA LEU A 179 -0.11 4.73 19.90
C LEU A 179 0.26 4.61 21.39
N SER A 180 1.49 4.19 21.72
CA SER A 180 1.91 4.02 23.11
C SER A 180 1.86 5.34 23.88
N SER A 181 2.36 6.44 23.30
CA SER A 181 2.29 7.77 23.90
C SER A 181 0.87 8.23 24.22
N LEU A 182 -0.10 7.94 23.33
CA LEU A 182 -1.50 8.25 23.59
C LEU A 182 -2.07 7.43 24.75
N VAL A 183 -1.91 6.12 24.69
CA VAL A 183 -2.47 5.17 25.67
C VAL A 183 -1.89 5.38 27.06
N GLU A 184 -0.60 5.69 27.14
CA GLU A 184 0.10 6.03 28.38
C GLU A 184 -0.18 7.47 28.85
N SER A 185 -1.04 8.21 28.14
CA SER A 185 -1.39 9.62 28.41
C SER A 185 -0.18 10.58 28.43
N GLN A 186 0.88 10.24 27.69
CA GLN A 186 2.03 11.12 27.49
C GLN A 186 1.72 12.28 26.51
N ILE A 187 0.75 12.05 25.62
CA ILE A 187 0.18 13.07 24.74
C ILE A 187 -1.35 13.12 24.94
N PRO A 188 -1.96 14.31 24.86
CA PRO A 188 -3.38 14.49 25.16
C PRO A 188 -4.32 13.91 24.08
N ALA A 189 -3.90 13.89 22.83
CA ALA A 189 -4.69 13.41 21.69
C ALA A 189 -3.79 12.92 20.56
N ALA A 190 -4.32 12.03 19.71
CA ALA A 190 -3.63 11.58 18.50
C ALA A 190 -4.62 11.14 17.41
N THR A 191 -4.21 11.25 16.15
CA THR A 191 -4.88 10.58 15.05
C THR A 191 -4.20 9.26 14.75
N LEU A 192 -4.98 8.17 14.80
CA LEU A 192 -4.52 6.81 14.56
C LEU A 192 -5.35 6.12 13.47
N PRO A 193 -4.72 5.34 12.58
CA PRO A 193 -5.42 4.45 11.65
C PRO A 193 -5.88 3.17 12.37
N GLU A 194 -6.85 2.47 11.77
CA GLU A 194 -7.13 1.08 12.15
C GLU A 194 -5.95 0.14 11.78
N PRO A 195 -5.68 -0.89 12.55
CA PRO A 195 -6.37 -1.35 13.77
C PRO A 195 -5.84 -0.72 15.07
N MET A 196 -4.90 0.22 14.99
CA MET A 196 -4.30 0.86 16.18
C MET A 196 -5.32 1.70 16.96
N ALA A 197 -6.27 2.33 16.25
CA ALA A 197 -7.36 3.07 16.87
C ALA A 197 -8.23 2.14 17.75
N SER A 198 -8.60 0.97 17.24
CA SER A 198 -9.34 -0.04 18.03
C SER A 198 -8.60 -0.48 19.29
N LEU A 199 -7.27 -0.65 19.21
CA LEU A 199 -6.45 -0.98 20.38
C LEU A 199 -6.45 0.17 21.39
N ALA A 200 -6.23 1.41 20.93
CA ALA A 200 -6.24 2.57 21.82
C ALA A 200 -7.60 2.71 22.55
N ILE A 201 -8.71 2.52 21.82
CA ILE A 201 -10.07 2.53 22.39
C ILE A 201 -10.22 1.42 23.44
N LYS A 202 -9.77 0.20 23.13
CA LYS A 202 -9.78 -0.91 24.08
C LYS A 202 -9.00 -0.63 25.36
N GLN A 203 -7.94 0.19 25.25
CA GLN A 203 -7.08 0.62 26.36
C GLN A 203 -7.55 1.92 27.01
N GLY A 204 -8.80 2.36 26.73
CA GLY A 204 -9.46 3.47 27.39
C GLY A 204 -9.35 4.83 26.67
N SER A 205 -8.68 4.92 25.54
CA SER A 205 -8.69 6.15 24.71
C SER A 205 -10.11 6.42 24.20
N ARG A 206 -10.48 7.70 24.16
CA ARG A 206 -11.85 8.12 23.79
C ARG A 206 -11.88 8.58 22.34
N PRO A 207 -12.74 8.00 21.47
CA PRO A 207 -12.98 8.55 20.13
C PRO A 207 -13.66 9.92 20.23
N ILE A 208 -13.09 10.91 19.58
CA ILE A 208 -13.62 12.27 19.49
C ILE A 208 -14.20 12.54 18.11
N LEU A 209 -13.46 12.18 17.06
CA LEU A 209 -13.87 12.29 15.65
C LEU A 209 -13.40 11.06 14.89
N ASP A 210 -14.07 10.74 13.81
CA ASP A 210 -13.69 9.69 12.87
C ASP A 210 -14.08 10.03 11.43
N ASP A 211 -13.55 9.28 10.46
CA ASP A 211 -13.77 9.51 9.04
C ASP A 211 -14.91 8.68 8.42
N SER A 212 -15.75 8.00 9.22
CA SER A 212 -16.84 7.14 8.72
C SER A 212 -17.87 7.87 7.84
N ARG A 213 -17.97 9.19 7.99
CA ARG A 213 -18.91 10.04 7.22
C ARG A 213 -18.20 10.87 6.14
N SER A 214 -16.97 10.54 5.79
CA SER A 214 -16.18 11.28 4.81
C SER A 214 -15.38 10.34 3.91
N THR A 215 -14.88 10.86 2.79
CA THR A 215 -13.99 10.12 1.87
C THR A 215 -12.53 10.56 1.98
N VAL A 216 -12.18 11.27 3.04
CA VAL A 216 -10.84 11.86 3.22
C VAL A 216 -9.76 10.82 3.53
N GLY A 217 -10.12 9.75 4.27
CA GLY A 217 -9.20 8.68 4.65
C GLY A 217 -9.19 7.57 3.61
N GLN A 218 -8.34 7.68 2.58
CA GLN A 218 -8.15 6.58 1.63
C GLN A 218 -6.68 6.29 1.40
N SER A 219 -6.37 5.00 1.25
CA SER A 219 -5.08 4.53 0.76
C SER A 219 -5.17 4.10 -0.69
N VAL A 220 -4.04 4.14 -1.38
CA VAL A 220 -3.93 3.85 -2.80
C VAL A 220 -2.71 2.99 -3.11
N LEU A 221 -2.74 2.29 -4.23
CA LEU A 221 -1.57 1.70 -4.85
C LEU A 221 -0.98 2.67 -5.86
N THR A 222 0.31 2.94 -5.72
CA THR A 222 1.07 3.87 -6.55
C THR A 222 2.30 3.18 -7.12
N PHE A 223 2.59 3.41 -8.40
CA PHE A 223 3.80 2.89 -9.06
C PHE A 223 4.57 4.01 -9.75
N GLY A 224 5.89 3.80 -9.88
CA GLY A 224 6.76 4.71 -10.62
C GLY A 224 6.43 4.74 -12.11
N ASN A 225 6.42 5.93 -12.72
CA ASN A 225 6.14 6.11 -14.15
C ASN A 225 7.08 5.28 -15.04
N ALA A 226 8.34 5.16 -14.62
CA ALA A 226 9.32 4.32 -15.33
C ALA A 226 8.94 2.82 -15.31
N VAL A 227 8.35 2.34 -14.20
CA VAL A 227 7.86 0.96 -14.07
C VAL A 227 6.61 0.77 -14.90
N ILE A 228 5.67 1.70 -14.85
CA ILE A 228 4.43 1.70 -15.66
C ILE A 228 4.78 1.63 -17.15
N ALA A 229 5.68 2.48 -17.61
CA ALA A 229 6.09 2.52 -19.03
C ALA A 229 6.83 1.25 -19.48
N LYS A 230 7.69 0.67 -18.63
CA LYS A 230 8.53 -0.48 -19.00
C LYS A 230 7.82 -1.83 -18.80
N LYS A 231 6.90 -1.93 -17.84
CA LYS A 231 6.30 -3.20 -17.41
C LYS A 231 4.77 -3.13 -17.28
N PRO A 232 4.02 -2.54 -18.22
CA PRO A 232 2.56 -2.37 -18.07
C PRO A 232 1.82 -3.71 -17.96
N ALA A 233 2.26 -4.74 -18.70
CA ALA A 233 1.68 -6.07 -18.63
C ALA A 233 1.90 -6.73 -17.26
N THR A 234 3.09 -6.57 -16.66
CA THR A 234 3.40 -7.08 -15.32
C THR A 234 2.54 -6.40 -14.27
N LEU A 235 2.34 -5.08 -14.36
CA LEU A 235 1.47 -4.35 -13.43
C LEU A 235 0.00 -4.75 -13.57
N LYS A 236 -0.51 -5.00 -14.80
CA LYS A 236 -1.86 -5.55 -14.99
C LYS A 236 -2.02 -6.91 -14.34
N ARG A 237 -1.03 -7.80 -14.46
CA ARG A 237 -1.03 -9.11 -13.79
C ARG A 237 -0.94 -8.97 -12.27
N PHE A 238 -0.12 -8.03 -11.76
CA PHE A 238 -0.06 -7.70 -10.33
C PHE A 238 -1.43 -7.27 -9.81
N LEU A 239 -2.09 -6.32 -10.48
CA LEU A 239 -3.42 -5.85 -10.10
C LEU A 239 -4.48 -6.96 -10.20
N ALA A 240 -4.41 -7.84 -11.21
CA ALA A 240 -5.31 -8.99 -11.29
C ALA A 240 -5.14 -9.96 -10.11
N ALA A 241 -3.91 -10.22 -9.66
CA ALA A 241 -3.64 -11.01 -8.45
C ALA A 241 -4.13 -10.29 -7.18
N TYR A 242 -3.93 -8.98 -7.10
CA TYR A 242 -4.43 -8.14 -6.01
C TYR A 242 -5.96 -8.23 -5.89
N GLU A 243 -6.70 -8.14 -7.02
CA GLU A 243 -8.16 -8.28 -7.02
C GLU A 243 -8.63 -9.67 -6.57
N GLN A 244 -7.88 -10.72 -6.87
CA GLN A 244 -8.16 -12.05 -6.32
C GLN A 244 -8.03 -12.05 -4.80
N GLY A 245 -6.99 -11.38 -4.26
CA GLY A 245 -6.81 -11.17 -2.82
C GLY A 245 -7.97 -10.39 -2.19
N VAL A 246 -8.41 -9.30 -2.81
CA VAL A 246 -9.58 -8.51 -2.39
C VAL A 246 -10.85 -9.38 -2.36
N LYS A 247 -11.10 -10.13 -3.44
CA LYS A 247 -12.27 -11.01 -3.53
C LYS A 247 -12.25 -12.10 -2.46
N ALA A 248 -11.10 -12.69 -2.20
CA ALA A 248 -10.94 -13.73 -1.18
C ALA A 248 -11.21 -13.18 0.24
N LEU A 249 -10.65 -12.00 0.56
CA LEU A 249 -10.89 -11.32 1.84
C LEU A 249 -12.35 -10.95 2.05
N ASN A 250 -13.00 -10.40 1.03
CA ASN A 250 -14.41 -10.00 1.13
C ASN A 250 -15.36 -11.20 1.20
N SER A 251 -15.00 -12.35 0.59
CA SER A 251 -15.85 -13.55 0.56
C SER A 251 -15.71 -14.42 1.80
N THR A 252 -14.50 -14.55 2.34
CA THR A 252 -14.19 -15.44 3.45
C THR A 252 -13.20 -14.81 4.45
N PRO A 253 -13.56 -13.67 5.08
CA PRO A 253 -12.63 -12.90 5.92
C PRO A 253 -12.06 -13.74 7.07
N ALA A 254 -12.86 -14.63 7.67
CA ALA A 254 -12.43 -15.47 8.79
C ALA A 254 -11.26 -16.42 8.44
N LYS A 255 -11.11 -16.82 7.17
CA LYS A 255 -9.97 -17.63 6.70
C LYS A 255 -8.63 -16.95 6.94
N TYR A 256 -8.61 -15.62 6.99
CA TYR A 256 -7.39 -14.80 7.03
C TYR A 256 -7.14 -14.16 8.40
N ASN A 257 -7.76 -14.68 9.46
CA ASN A 257 -7.59 -14.12 10.81
C ASN A 257 -6.12 -14.11 11.28
N ASP A 258 -5.35 -15.16 10.98
CA ASP A 258 -3.93 -15.21 11.35
C ASP A 258 -3.13 -14.16 10.58
N LEU A 259 -3.42 -13.98 9.29
CA LEU A 259 -2.80 -12.96 8.45
C LEU A 259 -3.19 -11.54 8.90
N LEU A 260 -4.45 -11.36 9.31
CA LEU A 260 -4.95 -10.12 9.90
C LEU A 260 -4.17 -9.73 11.16
N ILE A 261 -3.84 -10.69 12.01
CA ILE A 261 -3.04 -10.48 13.22
C ILE A 261 -1.58 -10.19 12.87
N ASP A 262 -0.97 -11.00 12.02
CA ASP A 262 0.47 -10.91 11.71
C ASP A 262 0.79 -9.71 10.79
N LYS A 263 0.12 -9.60 9.65
CA LYS A 263 0.41 -8.57 8.62
C LYS A 263 -0.46 -7.33 8.76
N GLY A 264 -1.74 -7.49 9.07
CA GLY A 264 -2.66 -6.38 9.35
C GLY A 264 -2.39 -5.71 10.70
N ARG A 265 -1.52 -6.33 11.50
CA ARG A 265 -1.13 -5.82 12.83
C ARG A 265 -2.32 -5.61 13.78
N VAL A 266 -3.37 -6.43 13.63
CA VAL A 266 -4.48 -6.42 14.59
C VAL A 266 -3.98 -6.97 15.93
N PRO A 267 -3.95 -6.13 16.98
CA PRO A 267 -3.38 -6.53 18.24
C PRO A 267 -4.22 -7.61 18.93
N ALA A 268 -3.56 -8.55 19.62
CA ALA A 268 -4.22 -9.65 20.31
C ALA A 268 -5.41 -9.23 21.23
N PRO A 269 -5.34 -8.10 21.97
CA PRO A 269 -6.48 -7.69 22.81
C PRO A 269 -7.77 -7.37 22.05
N VAL A 270 -7.69 -7.02 20.76
CA VAL A 270 -8.88 -6.65 19.96
C VAL A 270 -9.24 -7.67 18.89
N LYS A 271 -8.44 -8.72 18.68
CA LYS A 271 -8.61 -9.69 17.60
C LYS A 271 -10.02 -10.29 17.47
N ASP A 272 -10.65 -10.60 18.61
CA ASP A 272 -11.96 -11.27 18.64
C ASP A 272 -13.14 -10.29 18.46
N SER A 273 -12.91 -8.99 18.67
CA SER A 273 -13.90 -7.92 18.49
C SER A 273 -13.68 -7.07 17.25
N PHE A 274 -12.52 -7.20 16.60
CA PHE A 274 -12.20 -6.42 15.42
C PHE A 274 -12.93 -6.98 14.21
N THR A 275 -13.74 -6.13 13.58
CA THR A 275 -14.40 -6.46 12.30
C THR A 275 -13.64 -5.79 11.17
N MET A 276 -13.17 -6.61 10.23
CA MET A 276 -12.48 -6.11 9.03
C MET A 276 -13.49 -5.38 8.13
N PRO A 277 -13.21 -4.14 7.71
CA PRO A 277 -14.06 -3.47 6.73
C PRO A 277 -13.95 -4.15 5.36
N PRO A 278 -14.97 -4.03 4.50
CA PRO A 278 -14.89 -4.55 3.15
C PRO A 278 -13.85 -3.77 2.34
N PHE A 279 -13.03 -4.49 1.59
CA PHE A 279 -12.12 -3.88 0.63
C PHE A 279 -12.89 -3.38 -0.59
N PRO A 280 -12.58 -2.18 -1.11
CA PRO A 280 -13.28 -1.61 -2.26
C PRO A 280 -13.05 -2.44 -3.52
N VAL A 281 -14.04 -2.44 -4.41
CA VAL A 281 -13.88 -2.98 -5.77
C VAL A 281 -12.85 -2.17 -6.55
N ALA A 282 -12.30 -2.75 -7.63
CA ALA A 282 -11.32 -2.09 -8.48
C ALA A 282 -11.81 -0.71 -8.93
N SER A 283 -11.11 0.32 -8.52
CA SER A 283 -11.40 1.72 -8.82
C SER A 283 -10.17 2.59 -8.58
N VAL A 284 -10.16 3.78 -9.15
CA VAL A 284 -9.19 4.85 -8.84
C VAL A 284 -9.87 5.96 -8.06
N PRO A 285 -9.12 6.84 -7.39
CA PRO A 285 -9.69 8.06 -6.80
C PRO A 285 -10.43 8.89 -7.85
N THR A 286 -11.51 9.53 -7.45
CA THR A 286 -12.24 10.46 -8.31
C THR A 286 -11.47 11.80 -8.45
N ASP A 287 -11.80 12.56 -9.48
CA ASP A 287 -11.26 13.93 -9.68
C ASP A 287 -11.54 14.82 -8.45
N ALA A 288 -12.74 14.73 -7.88
CA ALA A 288 -13.10 15.50 -6.68
C ALA A 288 -12.24 15.13 -5.46
N GLU A 289 -11.92 13.85 -5.25
CA GLU A 289 -11.05 13.38 -4.15
C GLU A 289 -9.61 13.89 -4.35
N VAL A 290 -9.07 13.78 -5.56
CA VAL A 290 -7.74 14.30 -5.89
C VAL A 290 -7.70 15.82 -5.70
N ASN A 291 -8.69 16.55 -6.22
CA ASN A 291 -8.76 18.01 -6.10
C ASN A 291 -8.85 18.46 -4.64
N ALA A 292 -9.63 17.79 -3.80
CA ALA A 292 -9.75 18.12 -2.37
C ALA A 292 -8.38 18.02 -1.65
N VAL A 293 -7.62 16.97 -1.91
CA VAL A 293 -6.25 16.80 -1.38
C VAL A 293 -5.34 17.91 -1.91
N MET A 294 -5.41 18.21 -3.22
CA MET A 294 -4.55 19.24 -3.83
C MET A 294 -4.83 20.65 -3.28
N VAL A 295 -6.11 21.01 -3.09
CA VAL A 295 -6.50 22.27 -2.45
C VAL A 295 -5.92 22.39 -1.05
N TRP A 296 -6.02 21.32 -0.24
CA TRP A 296 -5.42 21.27 1.09
C TRP A 296 -3.89 21.42 1.03
N MET A 297 -3.21 20.66 0.15
CA MET A 297 -1.74 20.71 0.04
C MET A 297 -1.22 22.08 -0.38
N VAL A 298 -1.90 22.76 -1.30
CA VAL A 298 -1.57 24.15 -1.69
C VAL A 298 -1.78 25.11 -0.49
N SER A 299 -2.89 24.96 0.25
CA SER A 299 -3.17 25.79 1.43
C SER A 299 -2.11 25.60 2.53
N LYS A 300 -1.58 24.39 2.68
CA LYS A 300 -0.50 24.04 3.62
C LYS A 300 0.90 24.37 3.08
N LYS A 301 1.01 24.87 1.85
CA LYS A 301 2.28 25.16 1.16
C LYS A 301 3.17 23.92 1.00
N LEU A 302 2.60 22.72 0.95
CA LEU A 302 3.30 21.47 0.71
C LEU A 302 3.68 21.31 -0.76
N VAL A 303 2.88 21.90 -1.66
CA VAL A 303 3.15 22.02 -3.09
C VAL A 303 2.88 23.48 -3.50
N ALA A 304 3.60 23.96 -4.53
CA ALA A 304 3.41 25.32 -5.04
C ALA A 304 2.13 25.48 -5.85
N ASN A 305 1.79 24.46 -6.65
CA ASN A 305 0.63 24.45 -7.53
C ASN A 305 -0.11 23.11 -7.43
N SER A 306 -1.39 23.12 -7.80
CA SER A 306 -2.17 21.89 -7.95
C SER A 306 -1.63 21.04 -9.11
N ILE A 307 -1.50 19.74 -8.88
CA ILE A 307 -1.19 18.77 -9.93
C ILE A 307 -2.53 18.29 -10.52
N PRO A 308 -2.72 18.37 -11.85
CA PRO A 308 -3.97 17.96 -12.47
C PRO A 308 -4.20 16.45 -12.30
N TYR A 309 -5.48 16.03 -12.34
CA TYR A 309 -5.89 14.62 -12.16
C TYR A 309 -5.07 13.63 -13.00
N ALA A 310 -4.91 13.90 -14.30
CA ALA A 310 -4.12 13.06 -15.21
C ALA A 310 -2.62 12.96 -14.83
N GLY A 311 -2.10 13.92 -14.07
CA GLY A 311 -0.76 13.88 -13.49
C GLY A 311 -0.68 13.07 -12.19
N MET A 312 -1.81 12.67 -11.63
CA MET A 312 -1.88 11.90 -10.39
C MET A 312 -2.36 10.45 -10.59
N VAL A 313 -3.26 10.20 -11.53
CA VAL A 313 -4.02 8.94 -11.65
C VAL A 313 -3.85 8.33 -13.03
N ASP A 314 -3.72 7.00 -13.09
CA ASP A 314 -3.76 6.18 -14.29
C ASP A 314 -4.67 4.96 -14.07
N ASP A 315 -5.86 4.97 -14.66
CA ASP A 315 -6.84 3.89 -14.58
C ASP A 315 -6.68 2.81 -15.67
N SER A 316 -5.76 3.00 -16.61
CA SER A 316 -5.54 2.10 -17.77
C SER A 316 -5.03 0.70 -17.37
N LEU A 317 -4.52 0.58 -16.15
CA LEU A 317 -3.97 -0.66 -15.60
C LEU A 317 -5.00 -1.49 -14.84
N LEU A 318 -6.17 -0.93 -14.50
CA LEU A 318 -7.21 -1.65 -13.76
C LEU A 318 -7.72 -2.87 -14.55
N PRO A 319 -7.94 -4.02 -13.90
CA PRO A 319 -8.67 -5.13 -14.49
C PRO A 319 -10.09 -4.67 -14.89
N ARG A 320 -10.46 -5.00 -16.12
CA ARG A 320 -11.80 -4.75 -16.68
C ARG A 320 -12.67 -5.97 -16.52
#